data_9cbb5d32f9e25aab67449153733ff6b9
#
_entry.id   9cbb5d32f9e25aab67449153733ff6b9
#
_cell.length_a   1.000
_cell.length_b   1.000
_cell.length_c   1.000
_cell.angle_alpha   90.00
_cell.angle_beta   90.00
_cell.angle_gamma   90.00
#
_symmetry.space_group_name_H-M   'P 1'
#
loop_
_entity.id
_entity.type
_entity.pdbx_description
1 polymer ?
#
loop_
_entity_poly.entity_id
_entity_poly.type
_entity_poly.pdbx_seq_one_letter_code
_entity_poly.pdbx_strand_id
1 'polypeptide(L)'
;MPRLKDEYKNSVAPALMSKFGYKSIMEIPKLDKVVINVGCGEAKDNSKVVDAIMQDLSQITGQKPVVCRAKKSVANFTLREGMPIGVKVTLRGDRMYEFVDRLFSAALPRVRDFRGINPNSFDGRGNYSMGIKQQLIFPEIDYDKIDKVRGMDIIFVSTAKTDEEARELLPLMGAPFAK
;
A
#
# COMPACT_ATOMS: atom_id res chain seq x y z
N MET A 1 -4.65 -19.96 6.48
CA MET A 1 -3.56 -19.04 6.02
C MET A 1 -4.09 -18.21 4.85
N PRO A 2 -3.63 -16.98 4.62
CA PRO A 2 -4.01 -16.19 3.44
C PRO A 2 -3.61 -16.90 2.15
N ARG A 3 -4.52 -16.91 1.15
CA ARG A 3 -4.29 -17.55 -0.15
C ARG A 3 -2.96 -17.12 -0.80
N LEU A 4 -2.71 -15.82 -0.84
CA LEU A 4 -1.50 -15.26 -1.45
C LEU A 4 -0.21 -15.66 -0.71
N LYS A 5 -0.28 -15.89 0.60
CA LYS A 5 0.86 -16.37 1.39
C LYS A 5 1.21 -17.83 1.08
N ASP A 6 0.20 -18.66 0.85
CA ASP A 6 0.40 -20.05 0.43
C ASP A 6 0.91 -20.10 -1.02
N GLU A 7 0.39 -19.27 -1.90
CA GLU A 7 0.85 -19.11 -3.27
C GLU A 7 2.31 -18.64 -3.34
N TYR A 8 2.69 -17.67 -2.49
CA TYR A 8 4.08 -17.25 -2.37
C TYR A 8 5.01 -18.42 -2.05
N LYS A 9 4.66 -19.26 -1.08
CA LYS A 9 5.50 -20.40 -0.68
C LYS A 9 5.58 -21.49 -1.74
N ASN A 10 4.47 -21.80 -2.40
CA ASN A 10 4.34 -22.95 -3.27
C ASN A 10 4.78 -22.67 -4.71
N SER A 11 4.62 -21.46 -5.22
CA SER A 11 4.90 -21.11 -6.61
C SER A 11 5.89 -19.97 -6.78
N VAL A 12 5.71 -18.85 -6.05
CA VAL A 12 6.51 -17.63 -6.26
C VAL A 12 7.95 -17.82 -5.81
N ALA A 13 8.16 -18.34 -4.60
CA ALA A 13 9.50 -18.53 -4.06
C ALA A 13 10.35 -19.52 -4.87
N PRO A 14 9.84 -20.69 -5.31
CA PRO A 14 10.59 -21.57 -6.20
C PRO A 14 10.92 -20.95 -7.57
N ALA A 15 9.99 -20.19 -8.15
CA ALA A 15 10.20 -19.48 -9.41
C ALA A 15 11.34 -18.45 -9.32
N LEU A 16 11.34 -17.64 -8.26
CA LEU A 16 12.40 -16.65 -8.00
C LEU A 16 13.74 -17.33 -7.74
N MET A 17 13.76 -18.43 -6.99
CA MET A 17 14.96 -19.21 -6.73
C MET A 17 15.59 -19.76 -8.01
N SER A 18 14.76 -20.27 -8.92
CA SER A 18 15.21 -20.76 -10.22
C SER A 18 15.76 -19.65 -11.12
N LYS A 19 15.11 -18.46 -11.10
CA LYS A 19 15.48 -17.34 -11.98
C LYS A 19 16.78 -16.65 -11.56
N PHE A 20 16.93 -16.39 -10.27
CA PHE A 20 18.07 -15.62 -9.73
C PHE A 20 19.18 -16.50 -9.13
N GLY A 21 18.96 -17.81 -8.97
CA GLY A 21 19.96 -18.75 -8.49
C GLY A 21 20.41 -18.53 -7.04
N TYR A 22 19.45 -18.18 -6.15
CA TYR A 22 19.76 -17.99 -4.73
C TYR A 22 20.30 -19.26 -4.08
N LYS A 23 21.26 -19.11 -3.17
CA LYS A 23 21.90 -20.24 -2.44
C LYS A 23 21.05 -20.72 -1.27
N SER A 24 20.22 -19.84 -0.71
CA SER A 24 19.39 -20.13 0.45
C SER A 24 17.96 -19.64 0.24
N ILE A 25 16.99 -20.38 0.76
CA ILE A 25 15.57 -19.99 0.80
C ILE A 25 15.37 -18.65 1.53
N MET A 26 16.25 -18.32 2.46
CA MET A 26 16.18 -17.05 3.22
C MET A 26 16.61 -15.83 2.43
N GLU A 27 17.28 -16.00 1.29
CA GLU A 27 17.68 -14.91 0.39
C GLU A 27 16.57 -14.49 -0.56
N ILE A 28 15.57 -15.35 -0.76
CA ILE A 28 14.48 -15.09 -1.69
C ILE A 28 13.72 -13.82 -1.26
N PRO A 29 13.52 -12.86 -2.17
CA PRO A 29 12.79 -11.64 -1.85
C PRO A 29 11.34 -11.93 -1.49
N LYS A 30 10.85 -11.27 -0.45
CA LYS A 30 9.48 -11.36 0.06
C LYS A 30 8.97 -9.99 0.45
N LEU A 31 7.67 -9.83 0.56
CA LEU A 31 7.09 -8.62 1.16
C LEU A 31 7.37 -8.61 2.67
N ASP A 32 7.92 -7.52 3.16
CA ASP A 32 8.13 -7.25 4.58
C ASP A 32 6.93 -6.54 5.20
N LYS A 33 6.48 -5.48 4.54
CA LYS A 33 5.33 -4.68 4.97
C LYS A 33 4.69 -3.94 3.80
N VAL A 34 3.44 -3.54 4.00
CA VAL A 34 2.74 -2.58 3.14
C VAL A 34 2.37 -1.38 4.00
N VAL A 35 2.73 -0.19 3.53
CA VAL A 35 2.38 1.07 4.19
C VAL A 35 1.36 1.79 3.34
N ILE A 36 0.24 2.17 3.96
CA ILE A 36 -0.79 2.98 3.32
C ILE A 36 -0.78 4.34 4.00
N ASN A 37 -0.71 5.40 3.22
CA ASN A 37 -0.68 6.77 3.71
C ASN A 37 -1.76 7.60 3.02
N VAL A 38 -2.46 8.40 3.79
CA VAL A 38 -3.40 9.40 3.30
C VAL A 38 -2.96 10.76 3.81
N GLY A 39 -2.55 11.64 2.90
CA GLY A 39 -2.26 13.03 3.23
C GLY A 39 -3.55 13.83 3.45
N CYS A 40 -3.64 14.56 4.55
CA CYS A 40 -4.77 15.40 4.86
C CYS A 40 -4.36 16.81 5.29
N GLY A 41 -4.01 17.66 4.32
CA GLY A 41 -3.69 19.06 4.57
C GLY A 41 -4.86 19.87 5.13
N GLU A 42 -6.10 19.43 4.88
CA GLU A 42 -7.34 20.03 5.42
C GLU A 42 -7.51 19.79 6.93
N ALA A 43 -6.81 18.82 7.50
CA ALA A 43 -6.91 18.46 8.91
C ALA A 43 -6.43 19.55 9.88
N LYS A 44 -5.63 20.50 9.39
CA LYS A 44 -5.20 21.68 10.16
C LYS A 44 -6.38 22.60 10.52
N ASP A 45 -7.41 22.66 9.64
CA ASP A 45 -8.58 23.53 9.80
C ASP A 45 -9.77 22.75 10.40
N ASN A 46 -9.84 21.43 10.14
CA ASN A 46 -10.92 20.57 10.61
C ASN A 46 -10.42 19.20 11.08
N SER A 47 -10.38 19.01 12.39
CA SER A 47 -9.92 17.74 13.00
C SER A 47 -10.84 16.54 12.70
N LYS A 48 -12.13 16.74 12.42
CA LYS A 48 -13.07 15.67 12.08
C LYS A 48 -12.69 14.93 10.82
N VAL A 49 -11.96 15.59 9.91
CA VAL A 49 -11.42 14.97 8.69
C VAL A 49 -10.47 13.82 9.02
N VAL A 50 -9.66 13.96 10.07
CA VAL A 50 -8.73 12.91 10.51
C VAL A 50 -9.49 11.68 10.97
N ASP A 51 -10.57 11.87 11.74
CA ASP A 51 -11.38 10.77 12.27
C ASP A 51 -12.08 10.01 11.14
N ALA A 52 -12.61 10.73 10.13
CA ALA A 52 -13.20 10.12 8.96
C ALA A 52 -12.19 9.25 8.18
N ILE A 53 -10.97 9.78 7.93
CA ILE A 53 -9.90 9.02 7.25
C ILE A 53 -9.46 7.82 8.09
N MET A 54 -9.38 7.97 9.40
CA MET A 54 -9.05 6.85 10.29
C MET A 54 -10.10 5.74 10.23
N GLN A 55 -11.37 6.10 10.14
CA GLN A 55 -12.46 5.14 9.99
C GLN A 55 -12.37 4.40 8.66
N ASP A 56 -12.21 5.12 7.55
CA ASP A 56 -12.07 4.53 6.21
C ASP A 56 -10.89 3.56 6.15
N LEU A 57 -9.70 3.98 6.59
CA LEU A 57 -8.52 3.11 6.60
C LEU A 57 -8.67 1.91 7.54
N SER A 58 -9.36 2.08 8.67
CA SER A 58 -9.65 0.97 9.59
C SER A 58 -10.57 -0.07 8.94
N GLN A 59 -11.57 0.35 8.16
CA GLN A 59 -12.46 -0.55 7.42
C GLN A 59 -11.71 -1.30 6.31
N ILE A 60 -10.87 -0.59 5.53
CA ILE A 60 -10.10 -1.19 4.44
C ILE A 60 -9.08 -2.20 4.96
N THR A 61 -8.38 -1.89 6.04
CA THR A 61 -7.22 -2.67 6.49
C THR A 61 -7.50 -3.63 7.64
N GLY A 62 -8.60 -3.42 8.36
CA GLY A 62 -8.90 -4.16 9.59
C GLY A 62 -7.94 -3.86 10.75
N GLN A 63 -7.15 -2.77 10.64
CA GLN A 63 -6.18 -2.35 11.65
C GLN A 63 -6.33 -0.86 11.94
N LYS A 64 -6.23 -0.47 13.22
CA LYS A 64 -6.31 0.93 13.63
C LYS A 64 -5.15 1.74 13.05
N PRO A 65 -5.42 2.79 12.25
CA PRO A 65 -4.39 3.67 11.70
C PRO A 65 -3.76 4.57 12.76
N VAL A 66 -2.64 5.21 12.40
CA VAL A 66 -1.92 6.15 13.24
C VAL A 66 -1.94 7.53 12.60
N VAL A 67 -2.28 8.55 13.39
CA VAL A 67 -2.23 9.95 12.95
C VAL A 67 -0.78 10.42 12.85
N CYS A 68 -0.42 10.95 11.70
CA CYS A 68 0.88 11.59 11.48
C CYS A 68 0.80 13.06 11.83
N ARG A 69 1.69 13.50 12.71
CA ARG A 69 1.78 14.90 13.19
C ARG A 69 2.99 15.59 12.60
N ALA A 70 2.88 16.90 12.39
CA ALA A 70 3.98 17.74 11.92
C ALA A 70 5.13 17.75 12.92
N LYS A 71 6.35 17.53 12.44
CA LYS A 71 7.58 17.56 13.25
C LYS A 71 8.18 18.96 13.42
N LYS A 72 7.84 19.88 12.51
CA LYS A 72 8.33 21.26 12.49
C LYS A 72 7.22 22.19 12.05
N SER A 73 7.25 23.43 12.55
CA SER A 73 6.36 24.50 12.08
C SER A 73 6.87 25.05 10.75
N VAL A 74 5.95 25.26 9.78
CA VAL A 74 6.26 25.83 8.45
C VAL A 74 5.24 26.93 8.17
N ALA A 75 5.70 28.18 8.16
CA ALA A 75 4.83 29.35 8.00
C ALA A 75 4.09 29.38 6.66
N ASN A 76 4.76 29.01 5.56
CA ASN A 76 4.18 29.00 4.22
C ASN A 76 2.97 28.08 4.09
N PHE A 77 2.90 27.00 4.88
CA PHE A 77 1.78 26.07 4.90
C PHE A 77 0.81 26.31 6.06
N THR A 78 1.00 27.38 6.83
CA THR A 78 0.21 27.68 8.04
C THR A 78 0.20 26.49 9.00
N LEU A 79 1.34 25.79 9.11
CA LEU A 79 1.50 24.55 9.85
C LEU A 79 2.30 24.79 11.13
N ARG A 80 1.78 24.32 12.26
CA ARG A 80 2.49 24.32 13.55
C ARG A 80 2.91 22.89 13.91
N GLU A 81 4.00 22.79 14.66
CA GLU A 81 4.43 21.52 15.23
C GLU A 81 3.31 20.85 16.03
N GLY A 82 3.16 19.53 15.86
CA GLY A 82 2.11 18.75 16.52
C GLY A 82 0.77 18.70 15.80
N MET A 83 0.53 19.56 14.78
CA MET A 83 -0.70 19.49 14.01
C MET A 83 -0.81 18.21 13.19
N PRO A 84 -2.02 17.59 13.08
CA PRO A 84 -2.22 16.41 12.23
C PRO A 84 -2.09 16.79 10.75
N ILE A 85 -1.32 16.01 10.00
CA ILE A 85 -1.05 16.22 8.57
C ILE A 85 -1.38 15.03 7.69
N GLY A 86 -1.63 13.89 8.29
CA GLY A 86 -1.94 12.66 7.56
C GLY A 86 -2.28 11.51 8.49
N VAL A 87 -2.70 10.42 7.88
CA VAL A 87 -2.99 9.17 8.58
C VAL A 87 -2.28 8.05 7.83
N LYS A 88 -1.62 7.15 8.56
CA LYS A 88 -0.95 6.00 7.98
C LYS A 88 -1.30 4.71 8.70
N VAL A 89 -1.20 3.61 7.99
CA VAL A 89 -1.25 2.26 8.56
C VAL A 89 -0.13 1.41 7.96
N THR A 90 0.47 0.56 8.78
CA THR A 90 1.51 -0.37 8.36
C THR A 90 1.01 -1.79 8.59
N LEU A 91 0.88 -2.54 7.52
CA LEU A 91 0.43 -3.93 7.53
C LEU A 91 1.62 -4.88 7.42
N ARG A 92 1.59 -5.96 8.20
CA ARG A 92 2.59 -7.03 8.20
C ARG A 92 1.92 -8.40 8.33
N GLY A 93 2.66 -9.45 7.98
CA GLY A 93 2.21 -10.83 8.15
C GLY A 93 0.92 -11.13 7.39
N ASP A 94 0.01 -11.87 7.99
CA ASP A 94 -1.20 -12.34 7.33
C ASP A 94 -2.12 -11.22 6.85
N ARG A 95 -2.28 -10.16 7.65
CA ARG A 95 -3.07 -8.98 7.26
C ARG A 95 -2.52 -8.28 6.02
N MET A 96 -1.21 -8.25 5.87
CA MET A 96 -0.55 -7.69 4.69
C MET A 96 -0.90 -8.51 3.44
N TYR A 97 -0.77 -9.84 3.50
CA TYR A 97 -1.09 -10.70 2.36
C TYR A 97 -2.57 -10.64 1.98
N GLU A 98 -3.48 -10.61 2.96
CA GLU A 98 -4.92 -10.43 2.73
C GLU A 98 -5.23 -9.10 2.06
N PHE A 99 -4.60 -8.01 2.50
CA PHE A 99 -4.78 -6.70 1.90
C PHE A 99 -4.27 -6.68 0.45
N VAL A 100 -3.07 -7.22 0.20
CA VAL A 100 -2.47 -7.26 -1.15
C VAL A 100 -3.33 -8.10 -2.11
N ASP A 101 -3.83 -9.24 -1.67
CA ASP A 101 -4.72 -10.08 -2.47
C ASP A 101 -5.99 -9.33 -2.86
N ARG A 102 -6.67 -8.69 -1.92
CA ARG A 102 -7.87 -7.88 -2.20
C ARG A 102 -7.58 -6.68 -3.08
N LEU A 103 -6.43 -6.03 -2.89
CA LEU A 103 -6.02 -4.89 -3.72
C LEU A 103 -5.87 -5.30 -5.19
N PHE A 104 -5.16 -6.40 -5.46
CA PHE A 104 -4.89 -6.83 -6.84
C PHE A 104 -6.09 -7.50 -7.50
N SER A 105 -6.84 -8.32 -6.78
CA SER A 105 -7.95 -9.11 -7.32
C SER A 105 -9.28 -8.37 -7.35
N ALA A 106 -9.56 -7.49 -6.39
CA ALA A 106 -10.86 -6.85 -6.24
C ALA A 106 -10.84 -5.33 -6.42
N ALA A 107 -9.87 -4.62 -5.83
CA ALA A 107 -9.88 -3.15 -5.82
C ALA A 107 -9.37 -2.55 -7.13
N LEU A 108 -8.21 -2.98 -7.63
CA LEU A 108 -7.62 -2.43 -8.87
C LEU A 108 -8.50 -2.61 -10.11
N PRO A 109 -9.17 -3.75 -10.33
CA PRO A 109 -10.08 -3.90 -11.48
C PRO A 109 -11.27 -2.93 -11.45
N ARG A 110 -11.62 -2.37 -10.30
CA ARG A 110 -12.71 -1.38 -10.14
C ARG A 110 -12.26 0.05 -10.46
N VAL A 111 -10.97 0.27 -10.66
CA VAL A 111 -10.47 1.60 -11.07
C VAL A 111 -10.96 1.90 -12.49
N ARG A 112 -11.58 3.08 -12.68
CA ARG A 112 -12.04 3.51 -14.00
C ARG A 112 -10.86 3.63 -14.96
N ASP A 113 -11.01 3.07 -16.17
CA ASP A 113 -10.00 3.07 -17.24
C ASP A 113 -8.65 2.47 -16.79
N PHE A 114 -8.70 1.42 -15.96
CA PHE A 114 -7.51 0.76 -15.47
C PHE A 114 -6.75 0.06 -16.62
N ARG A 115 -5.49 0.45 -16.81
CA ARG A 115 -4.58 -0.11 -17.83
C ARG A 115 -3.36 -0.82 -17.24
N GLY A 116 -3.35 -1.03 -15.94
CA GLY A 116 -2.22 -1.56 -15.19
C GLY A 116 -1.52 -0.52 -14.32
N ILE A 117 -0.70 -0.99 -13.38
CA ILE A 117 0.12 -0.14 -12.52
C ILE A 117 1.43 0.24 -13.21
N ASN A 118 2.01 1.38 -12.85
CA ASN A 118 3.23 1.88 -13.48
C ASN A 118 4.43 0.97 -13.19
N PRO A 119 5.13 0.42 -14.20
CA PRO A 119 6.28 -0.46 -13.99
C PRO A 119 7.55 0.27 -13.51
N ASN A 120 7.58 1.59 -13.53
CA ASN A 120 8.78 2.40 -13.24
C ASN A 120 8.74 3.10 -11.86
N SER A 121 7.82 2.71 -10.97
CA SER A 121 7.66 3.34 -9.64
C SER A 121 8.43 2.61 -8.54
N PHE A 122 9.61 2.11 -8.84
CA PHE A 122 10.57 1.53 -7.89
C PHE A 122 11.54 2.59 -7.38
N ASP A 123 12.08 2.38 -6.18
CA ASP A 123 12.96 3.33 -5.48
C ASP A 123 14.47 3.07 -5.63
N GLY A 124 14.89 2.09 -6.43
CA GLY A 124 16.27 1.65 -6.57
C GLY A 124 16.73 0.60 -5.54
N ARG A 125 15.86 0.25 -4.58
CA ARG A 125 16.16 -0.70 -3.49
C ARG A 125 15.11 -1.82 -3.37
N GLY A 126 14.35 -2.05 -4.43
CA GLY A 126 13.34 -3.09 -4.47
C GLY A 126 12.03 -2.76 -3.77
N ASN A 127 11.76 -1.52 -3.40
CA ASN A 127 10.45 -1.09 -2.93
C ASN A 127 9.65 -0.48 -4.07
N TYR A 128 8.33 -0.65 -4.01
CA TYR A 128 7.41 -0.15 -5.03
C TYR A 128 6.36 0.75 -4.41
N SER A 129 6.03 1.85 -5.06
CA SER A 129 5.00 2.78 -4.61
C SER A 129 3.95 3.03 -5.70
N MET A 130 2.69 3.12 -5.29
CA MET A 130 1.59 3.48 -6.18
C MET A 130 0.61 4.41 -5.49
N GLY A 131 0.02 5.33 -6.26
CA GLY A 131 -1.05 6.20 -5.81
C GLY A 131 -2.41 5.73 -6.30
N ILE A 132 -3.39 5.76 -5.44
CA ILE A 132 -4.80 5.53 -5.74
C ILE A 132 -5.53 6.86 -5.59
N LYS A 133 -6.30 7.26 -6.61
CA LYS A 133 -7.00 8.54 -6.61
C LYS A 133 -8.27 8.56 -5.75
N GLN A 134 -8.90 7.40 -5.56
CA GLN A 134 -10.20 7.29 -4.91
C GLN A 134 -10.27 6.05 -4.01
N GLN A 135 -10.62 6.24 -2.71
CA GLN A 135 -10.82 5.13 -1.78
C GLN A 135 -12.03 4.24 -2.12
N LEU A 136 -12.92 4.71 -2.99
CA LEU A 136 -14.13 4.00 -3.41
C LEU A 136 -13.89 2.70 -4.19
N ILE A 137 -12.66 2.47 -4.65
CA ILE A 137 -12.32 1.21 -5.31
C ILE A 137 -12.36 0.01 -4.36
N PHE A 138 -12.22 0.27 -3.06
CA PHE A 138 -12.31 -0.78 -2.04
C PHE A 138 -13.77 -1.14 -1.78
N PRO A 139 -14.15 -2.43 -1.87
CA PRO A 139 -15.53 -2.87 -1.66
C PRO A 139 -16.03 -2.67 -0.22
N GLU A 140 -15.12 -2.49 0.73
CA GLU A 140 -15.43 -2.25 2.14
C GLU A 140 -15.95 -0.83 2.40
N ILE A 141 -15.74 0.09 1.48
CA ILE A 141 -16.15 1.49 1.60
C ILE A 141 -17.52 1.70 0.98
N ASP A 142 -18.44 2.18 1.78
CA ASP A 142 -19.80 2.54 1.38
C ASP A 142 -19.82 4.00 0.90
N TYR A 143 -20.29 4.21 -0.34
CA TYR A 143 -20.35 5.54 -0.96
C TYR A 143 -21.16 6.54 -0.14
N ASP A 144 -22.26 6.09 0.47
CA ASP A 144 -23.19 6.97 1.21
C ASP A 144 -22.64 7.43 2.57
N LYS A 145 -21.56 6.80 3.06
CA LYS A 145 -20.97 7.08 4.38
C LYS A 145 -19.69 7.90 4.32
N ILE A 146 -19.16 8.14 3.14
CA ILE A 146 -17.94 8.93 2.99
C ILE A 146 -18.23 10.43 3.05
N ASP A 147 -17.34 11.15 3.74
CA ASP A 147 -17.36 12.61 3.79
C ASP A 147 -16.84 13.22 2.48
N LYS A 148 -15.72 12.72 1.95
CA LYS A 148 -15.09 13.21 0.73
C LYS A 148 -14.28 12.09 0.06
N VAL A 149 -14.25 12.12 -1.28
CA VAL A 149 -13.35 11.23 -2.06
C VAL A 149 -11.90 11.68 -1.83
N ARG A 150 -11.07 10.75 -1.37
CA ARG A 150 -9.64 10.98 -1.10
C ARG A 150 -8.78 9.92 -1.76
N GLY A 151 -7.62 10.35 -2.18
CA GLY A 151 -6.57 9.46 -2.65
C GLY A 151 -5.73 8.91 -1.51
N MET A 152 -4.96 7.88 -1.81
CA MET A 152 -4.00 7.29 -0.88
C MET A 152 -2.77 6.78 -1.62
N ASP A 153 -1.65 6.76 -0.93
CA ASP A 153 -0.40 6.16 -1.40
C ASP A 153 -0.21 4.80 -0.74
N ILE A 154 0.11 3.80 -1.54
CA ILE A 154 0.39 2.44 -1.10
C ILE A 154 1.83 2.11 -1.44
N ILE A 155 2.61 1.76 -0.43
CA ILE A 155 4.03 1.46 -0.54
C ILE A 155 4.25 0.01 -0.16
N PHE A 156 4.79 -0.77 -1.10
CA PHE A 156 5.20 -2.15 -0.89
C PHE A 156 6.69 -2.17 -0.55
N VAL A 157 7.00 -2.57 0.66
CA VAL A 157 8.38 -2.74 1.11
C VAL A 157 8.73 -4.21 1.03
N SER A 158 9.75 -4.51 0.24
CA SER A 158 10.24 -5.88 0.07
C SER A 158 11.62 -6.06 0.70
N THR A 159 12.05 -7.30 0.79
CA THR A 159 13.41 -7.66 1.20
C THR A 159 14.35 -7.79 -0.01
N ALA A 160 13.90 -7.48 -1.23
CA ALA A 160 14.70 -7.47 -2.43
C ALA A 160 15.87 -6.49 -2.28
N LYS A 161 17.01 -6.84 -2.86
CA LYS A 161 18.21 -5.98 -2.86
C LYS A 161 18.21 -5.02 -4.06
N THR A 162 17.56 -5.41 -5.14
CA THR A 162 17.50 -4.67 -6.40
C THR A 162 16.06 -4.54 -6.89
N ASP A 163 15.82 -3.54 -7.74
CA ASP A 163 14.50 -3.35 -8.35
C ASP A 163 14.13 -4.48 -9.30
N GLU A 164 15.11 -5.14 -9.90
CA GLU A 164 14.90 -6.30 -10.78
C GLU A 164 14.26 -7.47 -10.04
N GLU A 165 14.75 -7.78 -8.84
CA GLU A 165 14.19 -8.81 -7.98
C GLU A 165 12.73 -8.49 -7.60
N ALA A 166 12.46 -7.24 -7.23
CA ALA A 166 11.11 -6.80 -6.86
C ALA A 166 10.17 -6.73 -8.07
N ARG A 167 10.70 -6.39 -9.24
CA ARG A 167 9.96 -6.34 -10.52
C ARG A 167 9.51 -7.74 -10.98
N GLU A 168 10.19 -8.78 -10.55
CA GLU A 168 9.76 -10.16 -10.76
C GLU A 168 8.84 -10.66 -9.64
N LEU A 169 9.11 -10.27 -8.40
CA LEU A 169 8.30 -10.67 -7.25
C LEU A 169 6.84 -10.23 -7.37
N LEU A 170 6.60 -8.95 -7.65
CA LEU A 170 5.25 -8.38 -7.65
C LEU A 170 4.32 -8.98 -8.72
N PRO A 171 4.72 -9.16 -10.00
CA PRO A 171 3.88 -9.83 -10.99
C PRO A 171 3.56 -11.27 -10.63
N LEU A 172 4.53 -12.02 -10.08
CA LEU A 172 4.30 -13.38 -9.62
C LEU A 172 3.29 -13.46 -8.47
N MET A 173 3.15 -12.37 -7.70
CA MET A 173 2.11 -12.20 -6.67
C MET A 173 0.78 -11.66 -7.23
N GLY A 174 0.66 -11.50 -8.55
CA GLY A 174 -0.56 -11.06 -9.20
C GLY A 174 -0.67 -9.55 -9.43
N ALA A 175 0.40 -8.78 -9.26
CA ALA A 175 0.38 -7.35 -9.55
C ALA A 175 0.18 -7.06 -11.06
N PRO A 176 -0.87 -6.33 -11.45
CA PRO A 176 -1.20 -6.08 -12.86
C PRO A 176 -0.41 -4.87 -13.39
N PHE A 177 0.83 -5.08 -13.80
CA PHE A 177 1.62 -4.02 -14.44
C PHE A 177 1.11 -3.67 -15.83
N ALA A 178 1.21 -2.38 -16.20
CA ALA A 178 0.97 -1.94 -17.56
C ALA A 178 2.04 -2.53 -18.51
N LYS A 179 1.58 -2.97 -19.68
CA LYS A 179 2.44 -3.50 -20.75
C LYS A 179 3.09 -2.37 -21.53
#